data_1ee27607cf26af7182b5e77bf27533e7
#
_entry.id   1ee27607cf26af7182b5e77bf27533e7
#
_cell.length_a   1.000
_cell.length_b   1.000
_cell.length_c   1.000
_cell.angle_alpha   90.00
_cell.angle_beta   90.00
_cell.angle_gamma   90.00
#
_symmetry.space_group_name_H-M   'P 1'
#
loop_
_entity.id
_entity.type
_entity.pdbx_description
1 polymer ?
#
loop_
_entity_poly.entity_id
_entity_poly.type
_entity_poly.pdbx_seq_one_letter_code
_entity_poly.pdbx_strand_id
1 'polypeptide(L)'
;LTPAPFSCQGEPPQGVFSHRTPIFQIFKGCQNELEGGEANLVKNPFYKQNKGRLPSDPPNYLGQVAREVWRKVVPFLEGTGKVERIDTFLVESYCTNYEIYKMAYEDVKLNGIQQEITKPIQAQGSGEILGEQSLGFKKNPAVATMKDATTTLNQIAMQLGLTPKGRAELLTIADSSKPEKSTTEMMKEFLSG
;
A
#
# COMPACT_ATOMS: atom_id res chain seq x y z
N LEU A 1 8.40 -56.32 26.75
CA LEU A 1 7.44 -55.87 25.69
C LEU A 1 7.84 -54.48 25.25
N THR A 2 8.81 -54.45 24.33
CA THR A 2 9.27 -53.22 23.64
C THR A 2 8.58 -53.14 22.28
N PRO A 3 8.04 -51.98 21.87
CA PRO A 3 7.67 -51.77 20.47
C PRO A 3 8.86 -51.26 19.67
N ALA A 4 8.97 -51.75 18.45
CA ALA A 4 10.02 -51.53 17.47
C ALA A 4 9.98 -50.09 16.87
N PRO A 5 11.12 -49.59 16.33
CA PRO A 5 11.19 -48.26 15.72
C PRO A 5 10.67 -48.30 14.28
N PHE A 6 9.81 -47.32 13.96
CA PHE A 6 9.38 -47.03 12.59
C PHE A 6 10.52 -46.37 11.82
N SER A 7 10.98 -47.03 10.79
CA SER A 7 11.88 -46.52 9.76
C SER A 7 11.05 -45.76 8.71
N CYS A 8 11.24 -44.46 8.60
CA CYS A 8 10.80 -43.70 7.46
C CYS A 8 12.02 -43.29 6.63
N GLN A 9 12.34 -44.14 5.65
CA GLN A 9 13.13 -43.75 4.49
C GLN A 9 12.17 -43.18 3.45
N GLY A 10 12.31 -41.90 3.10
CA GLY A 10 11.61 -41.25 2.03
C GLY A 10 12.47 -40.10 1.53
N GLU A 11 13.16 -40.34 0.42
CA GLU A 11 13.93 -39.32 -0.29
C GLU A 11 13.02 -38.19 -0.76
N PRO A 12 13.44 -36.92 -0.72
CA PRO A 12 12.67 -35.82 -1.29
C PRO A 12 12.75 -35.84 -2.82
N PRO A 13 11.63 -35.63 -3.53
CA PRO A 13 11.63 -35.58 -4.98
C PRO A 13 12.37 -34.31 -5.46
N GLN A 14 13.38 -34.52 -6.31
CA GLN A 14 14.00 -33.46 -7.10
C GLN A 14 12.98 -32.98 -8.15
N GLY A 15 12.41 -31.80 -7.93
CA GLY A 15 11.45 -31.17 -8.82
C GLY A 15 11.87 -29.74 -9.15
N VAL A 16 12.41 -29.64 -10.33
CA VAL A 16 12.63 -28.47 -11.18
C VAL A 16 11.81 -27.23 -10.78
N PHE A 17 12.48 -26.17 -10.41
CA PHE A 17 11.90 -24.83 -10.30
C PHE A 17 11.48 -24.36 -11.70
N SER A 18 10.21 -24.49 -12.02
CA SER A 18 9.60 -23.83 -13.17
C SER A 18 8.92 -22.56 -12.66
N HIS A 19 9.56 -21.43 -12.93
CA HIS A 19 8.98 -20.09 -12.79
C HIS A 19 7.82 -19.93 -13.78
N ARG A 20 6.59 -20.04 -13.33
CA ARG A 20 5.37 -19.41 -13.88
C ARG A 20 4.16 -19.82 -13.08
N THR A 21 3.90 -19.14 -11.98
CA THR A 21 2.54 -19.07 -11.44
C THR A 21 1.80 -17.98 -12.19
N PRO A 22 0.82 -18.29 -13.01
CA PRO A 22 0.01 -17.28 -13.65
C PRO A 22 -0.89 -16.61 -12.59
N ILE A 23 -0.85 -15.28 -12.58
CA ILE A 23 -1.70 -14.35 -11.79
C ILE A 23 -3.21 -14.67 -11.93
N PHE A 24 -3.58 -15.59 -12.80
CA PHE A 24 -4.95 -15.97 -13.10
C PHE A 24 -5.61 -16.91 -12.07
N GLN A 25 -4.88 -17.46 -11.10
CA GLN A 25 -5.45 -18.38 -10.09
C GLN A 25 -5.98 -17.69 -8.84
N ILE A 26 -5.71 -16.40 -8.64
CA ILE A 26 -6.23 -15.64 -7.48
C ILE A 26 -7.72 -15.29 -7.66
N PHE A 27 -8.23 -15.32 -8.90
CA PHE A 27 -9.64 -15.01 -9.18
C PHE A 27 -10.61 -16.21 -9.14
N LYS A 28 -10.14 -17.45 -8.94
CA LYS A 28 -11.02 -18.62 -8.90
C LYS A 28 -11.64 -18.96 -7.54
N GLY A 29 -11.32 -18.19 -6.50
CA GLY A 29 -11.87 -18.37 -5.15
C GLY A 29 -13.24 -17.72 -4.88
N CYS A 30 -13.81 -16.97 -5.83
CA CYS A 30 -15.07 -16.25 -5.64
C CYS A 30 -16.24 -16.80 -6.46
N GLN A 31 -16.20 -18.06 -6.93
CA GLN A 31 -17.28 -18.61 -7.78
C GLN A 31 -18.14 -19.71 -7.13
N ASN A 32 -18.05 -19.96 -5.85
CA ASN A 32 -18.87 -20.99 -5.20
C ASN A 32 -19.81 -20.36 -4.14
N GLU A 33 -20.69 -19.46 -4.54
CA GLU A 33 -21.96 -19.17 -3.85
C GLU A 33 -22.93 -18.48 -4.82
N LEU A 34 -23.20 -19.11 -5.95
CA LEU A 34 -24.20 -18.68 -6.92
C LEU A 34 -25.30 -19.72 -7.03
N GLU A 35 -26.07 -19.91 -5.95
CA GLU A 35 -27.44 -20.40 -6.07
C GLU A 35 -28.30 -19.68 -5.03
N GLY A 36 -29.05 -18.68 -5.47
CA GLY A 36 -30.12 -18.05 -4.69
C GLY A 36 -30.05 -16.55 -4.44
N GLY A 37 -29.64 -15.70 -5.39
CA GLY A 37 -29.58 -14.26 -5.12
C GLY A 37 -29.35 -13.33 -6.31
N GLU A 38 -29.88 -13.62 -7.48
CA GLU A 38 -29.61 -12.81 -8.69
C GLU A 38 -30.26 -11.41 -8.74
N ALA A 39 -30.95 -10.96 -7.70
CA ALA A 39 -31.71 -9.70 -7.77
C ALA A 39 -31.08 -8.49 -7.07
N ASN A 40 -29.98 -8.63 -6.31
CA ASN A 40 -29.49 -7.53 -5.46
C ASN A 40 -28.10 -6.96 -5.79
N LEU A 41 -27.31 -7.57 -6.67
CA LEU A 41 -25.96 -7.11 -7.00
C LEU A 41 -25.92 -5.82 -7.85
N VAL A 42 -27.00 -5.47 -8.53
CA VAL A 42 -27.05 -4.28 -9.41
C VAL A 42 -27.49 -3.01 -8.68
N LYS A 43 -28.03 -3.11 -7.44
CA LYS A 43 -28.69 -1.98 -6.78
C LYS A 43 -27.78 -0.98 -6.08
N ASN A 44 -26.55 -1.35 -5.68
CA ASN A 44 -25.64 -0.42 -5.00
C ASN A 44 -24.22 -0.52 -5.55
N PRO A 45 -23.84 0.31 -6.53
CA PRO A 45 -22.46 0.37 -7.02
C PRO A 45 -21.48 0.69 -5.87
N PHE A 46 -20.22 0.24 -6.00
CA PHE A 46 -19.20 0.34 -4.96
C PHE A 46 -19.13 1.73 -4.31
N TYR A 47 -19.15 2.79 -5.10
CA TYR A 47 -19.04 4.17 -4.62
C TYR A 47 -20.25 4.65 -3.80
N LYS A 48 -21.41 3.98 -3.90
CA LYS A 48 -22.61 4.29 -3.10
C LYS A 48 -22.77 3.43 -1.85
N GLN A 49 -21.97 2.38 -1.71
CA GLN A 49 -21.99 1.56 -0.51
C GLN A 49 -21.53 2.39 0.70
N ASN A 50 -21.98 2.05 1.90
CA ASN A 50 -21.70 2.79 3.12
C ASN A 50 -22.03 4.30 3.02
N LYS A 51 -23.10 4.65 2.24
CA LYS A 51 -23.50 6.06 1.99
C LYS A 51 -22.38 6.91 1.36
N GLY A 52 -21.51 6.32 0.54
CA GLY A 52 -20.37 6.99 -0.08
C GLY A 52 -19.20 7.23 0.85
N ARG A 53 -19.23 6.75 2.08
CA ARG A 53 -18.15 6.93 3.06
C ARG A 53 -17.07 5.85 2.93
N LEU A 54 -15.85 6.19 3.35
CA LEU A 54 -14.75 5.25 3.47
C LEU A 54 -15.11 4.09 4.44
N PRO A 55 -14.60 2.88 4.22
CA PRO A 55 -14.73 1.81 5.19
C PRO A 55 -13.92 2.15 6.45
N SER A 56 -14.55 2.00 7.62
CA SER A 56 -13.87 2.19 8.92
C SER A 56 -12.78 1.16 9.15
N ASP A 57 -13.04 -0.07 8.72
CA ASP A 57 -12.11 -1.18 8.88
C ASP A 57 -11.12 -1.25 7.72
N PRO A 58 -9.84 -1.49 8.02
CA PRO A 58 -8.83 -1.64 7.00
C PRO A 58 -9.00 -2.94 6.21
N PRO A 59 -8.67 -2.97 4.91
CA PRO A 59 -8.65 -4.18 4.13
C PRO A 59 -7.77 -5.29 4.76
N ASN A 60 -8.23 -6.53 4.68
CA ASN A 60 -7.57 -7.66 5.35
C ASN A 60 -6.15 -7.97 4.84
N TYR A 61 -5.85 -7.59 3.59
CA TYR A 61 -4.54 -7.83 2.98
C TYR A 61 -3.47 -6.81 3.40
N LEU A 62 -3.85 -5.70 4.04
CA LEU A 62 -2.88 -4.71 4.52
C LEU A 62 -2.07 -5.27 5.69
N GLY A 63 -0.79 -4.95 5.73
CA GLY A 63 0.10 -5.27 6.84
C GLY A 63 -0.28 -4.54 8.14
N GLN A 64 0.34 -4.92 9.24
CA GLN A 64 -0.01 -4.39 10.56
C GLN A 64 0.16 -2.87 10.65
N VAL A 65 1.29 -2.36 10.15
CA VAL A 65 1.60 -0.93 10.17
C VAL A 65 0.62 -0.14 9.30
N ALA A 66 0.33 -0.65 8.09
CA ALA A 66 -0.64 -0.04 7.19
C ALA A 66 -2.05 0.03 7.82
N ARG A 67 -2.50 -1.02 8.53
CA ARG A 67 -3.77 -1.02 9.25
C ARG A 67 -3.82 0.00 10.38
N GLU A 68 -2.72 0.20 11.11
CA GLU A 68 -2.64 1.22 12.14
C GLU A 68 -2.75 2.64 11.57
N VAL A 69 -2.09 2.88 10.43
CA VAL A 69 -2.18 4.16 9.71
C VAL A 69 -3.60 4.38 9.20
N TRP A 70 -4.25 3.36 8.65
CA TRP A 70 -5.64 3.41 8.19
C TRP A 70 -6.56 3.91 9.29
N ARG A 71 -6.51 3.31 10.49
CA ARG A 71 -7.34 3.68 11.63
C ARG A 71 -7.12 5.11 12.12
N LYS A 72 -5.97 5.71 11.82
CA LYS A 72 -5.66 7.11 12.17
C LYS A 72 -6.10 8.09 11.08
N VAL A 73 -5.94 7.70 9.82
CA VAL A 73 -6.16 8.59 8.67
C VAL A 73 -7.64 8.65 8.28
N VAL A 74 -8.32 7.51 8.22
CA VAL A 74 -9.73 7.45 7.80
C VAL A 74 -10.66 8.32 8.63
N PRO A 75 -10.62 8.30 9.98
CA PRO A 75 -11.49 9.17 10.78
C PRO A 75 -11.25 10.67 10.52
N PHE A 76 -10.00 11.05 10.27
CA PHE A 76 -9.67 12.43 9.90
C PHE A 76 -10.27 12.80 8.52
N LEU A 77 -10.10 11.94 7.52
CA LEU A 77 -10.63 12.15 6.19
C LEU A 77 -12.16 12.22 6.17
N GLU A 78 -12.82 11.32 6.90
CA GLU A 78 -14.28 11.35 7.09
C GLU A 78 -14.75 12.64 7.77
N GLY A 79 -13.99 13.13 8.74
CA GLY A 79 -14.27 14.40 9.42
C GLY A 79 -14.18 15.62 8.50
N THR A 80 -13.38 15.56 7.44
CA THR A 80 -13.30 16.66 6.44
C THR A 80 -14.46 16.67 5.47
N GLY A 81 -15.14 15.53 5.27
CA GLY A 81 -16.28 15.37 4.36
C GLY A 81 -15.95 15.58 2.87
N LYS A 82 -14.65 15.54 2.49
CA LYS A 82 -14.18 15.82 1.13
C LYS A 82 -13.72 14.56 0.37
N VAL A 83 -13.55 13.47 1.09
CA VAL A 83 -13.08 12.19 0.56
C VAL A 83 -14.25 11.23 0.49
N GLU A 84 -14.44 10.62 -0.65
CA GLU A 84 -15.52 9.68 -0.91
C GLU A 84 -15.01 8.23 -0.93
N ARG A 85 -15.93 7.28 -0.95
CA ARG A 85 -15.61 5.85 -1.01
C ARG A 85 -14.74 5.45 -2.21
N ILE A 86 -14.85 6.17 -3.32
CA ILE A 86 -14.03 5.92 -4.50
C ILE A 86 -12.54 6.16 -4.23
N ASP A 87 -12.22 7.01 -3.27
CA ASP A 87 -10.85 7.35 -2.90
C ASP A 87 -10.19 6.31 -1.99
N THR A 88 -10.91 5.23 -1.67
CA THR A 88 -10.40 4.10 -0.86
C THR A 88 -9.02 3.64 -1.35
N PHE A 89 -8.83 3.52 -2.68
CA PHE A 89 -7.58 3.07 -3.28
C PHE A 89 -6.40 4.03 -3.03
N LEU A 90 -6.67 5.33 -2.96
CA LEU A 90 -5.64 6.32 -2.61
C LEU A 90 -5.22 6.17 -1.14
N VAL A 91 -6.20 5.94 -0.26
CA VAL A 91 -5.92 5.71 1.18
C VAL A 91 -5.15 4.40 1.38
N GLU A 92 -5.52 3.33 0.67
CA GLU A 92 -4.79 2.05 0.67
C GLU A 92 -3.33 2.25 0.21
N SER A 93 -3.13 2.95 -0.89
CA SER A 93 -1.81 3.27 -1.42
C SER A 93 -0.99 4.09 -0.44
N TYR A 94 -1.60 5.07 0.24
CA TYR A 94 -0.94 5.85 1.29
C TYR A 94 -0.48 4.97 2.44
N CYS A 95 -1.35 4.11 2.96
CA CYS A 95 -1.05 3.22 4.09
C CYS A 95 0.05 2.21 3.73
N THR A 96 0.00 1.63 2.53
CA THR A 96 1.01 0.67 2.04
C THR A 96 2.37 1.34 1.86
N ASN A 97 2.42 2.54 1.26
CA ASN A 97 3.68 3.26 1.10
C ASN A 97 4.28 3.68 2.46
N TYR A 98 3.45 3.99 3.46
CA TYR A 98 3.94 4.26 4.80
C TYR A 98 4.58 3.01 5.44
N GLU A 99 3.99 1.84 5.26
CA GLU A 99 4.55 0.57 5.72
C GLU A 99 5.89 0.27 5.04
N ILE A 100 5.98 0.44 3.71
CA ILE A 100 7.23 0.31 2.94
C ILE A 100 8.30 1.27 3.48
N TYR A 101 7.94 2.53 3.74
CA TYR A 101 8.83 3.51 4.35
C TYR A 101 9.38 3.02 5.69
N LYS A 102 8.52 2.50 6.57
CA LYS A 102 8.92 1.98 7.89
C LYS A 102 9.84 0.78 7.78
N MET A 103 9.54 -0.16 6.89
CA MET A 103 10.38 -1.34 6.65
C MET A 103 11.77 -0.93 6.11
N ALA A 104 11.81 -0.01 5.15
CA ALA A 104 13.06 0.50 4.61
C ALA A 104 13.88 1.26 5.67
N TYR A 105 13.22 2.03 6.55
CA TYR A 105 13.87 2.71 7.67
C TYR A 105 14.47 1.72 8.66
N GLU A 106 13.76 0.64 8.99
CA GLU A 106 14.26 -0.40 9.89
C GLU A 106 15.47 -1.13 9.29
N ASP A 107 15.44 -1.42 7.98
CA ASP A 107 16.59 -1.99 7.28
C ASP A 107 17.82 -1.06 7.35
N VAL A 108 17.64 0.22 7.04
CA VAL A 108 18.74 1.22 7.14
C VAL A 108 19.25 1.34 8.57
N LYS A 109 18.40 1.22 9.59
CA LYS A 109 18.79 1.25 10.99
C LYS A 109 19.63 0.03 11.38
N LEU A 110 19.31 -1.15 10.86
CA LEU A 110 20.02 -2.41 11.16
C LEU A 110 21.31 -2.54 10.36
N ASN A 111 21.27 -2.27 9.05
CA ASN A 111 22.34 -2.55 8.10
C ASN A 111 23.16 -1.30 7.72
N GLY A 112 22.75 -0.12 8.22
CA GLY A 112 23.42 1.14 7.91
C GLY A 112 23.09 1.70 6.53
N ILE A 113 23.58 2.91 6.26
CA ILE A 113 23.39 3.61 4.98
C ILE A 113 24.26 3.01 3.87
N GLN A 114 25.38 2.40 4.25
CA GLN A 114 26.32 1.74 3.36
C GLN A 114 26.55 0.32 3.84
N GLN A 115 26.64 -0.60 2.91
CA GLN A 115 26.94 -2.01 3.14
C GLN A 115 28.31 -2.32 2.54
N GLU A 116 29.15 -3.00 3.30
CA GLU A 116 30.41 -3.51 2.81
C GLU A 116 30.17 -4.71 1.91
N ILE A 117 30.82 -4.70 0.74
CA ILE A 117 30.79 -5.84 -0.18
C ILE A 117 32.03 -6.66 0.08
N THR A 118 31.83 -7.90 0.55
CA THR A 118 32.91 -8.85 0.73
C THR A 118 32.86 -9.94 -0.34
N LYS A 119 34.03 -10.44 -0.75
CA LYS A 119 34.18 -11.59 -1.63
C LYS A 119 35.02 -12.65 -0.92
N PRO A 120 34.53 -13.91 -0.84
CA PRO A 120 35.32 -14.98 -0.27
C PRO A 120 36.54 -15.26 -1.14
N ILE A 121 37.72 -15.35 -0.51
CA ILE A 121 38.96 -15.78 -1.11
C ILE A 121 39.04 -17.31 -1.00
N GLN A 122 39.04 -18.01 -2.14
CA GLN A 122 39.13 -19.44 -2.19
C GLN A 122 40.56 -19.90 -2.53
N ALA A 123 41.06 -20.95 -1.88
CA ALA A 123 42.33 -21.58 -2.21
C ALA A 123 42.24 -22.22 -3.62
N GLN A 124 43.27 -21.94 -4.43
CA GLN A 124 43.38 -22.60 -5.74
C GLN A 124 43.60 -24.11 -5.56
N GLY A 125 42.61 -24.90 -5.97
CA GLY A 125 42.65 -26.35 -5.99
C GLY A 125 41.81 -27.08 -4.94
N SER A 126 41.67 -26.56 -3.71
CA SER A 126 40.81 -27.18 -2.69
C SER A 126 39.43 -26.57 -2.56
N GLY A 127 39.21 -25.34 -3.07
CA GLY A 127 37.98 -24.62 -2.88
C GLY A 127 37.69 -24.14 -1.45
N GLU A 128 38.68 -24.30 -0.55
CA GLU A 128 38.58 -23.92 0.86
C GLU A 128 38.56 -22.38 0.98
N ILE A 129 37.64 -21.83 1.81
CA ILE A 129 37.56 -20.40 2.04
C ILE A 129 38.68 -19.98 2.98
N LEU A 130 39.66 -19.25 2.47
CA LEU A 130 40.81 -18.73 3.22
C LEU A 130 40.54 -17.45 3.99
N GLY A 131 39.50 -16.69 3.58
CA GLY A 131 39.13 -15.42 4.16
C GLY A 131 38.17 -14.63 3.29
N GLU A 132 37.90 -13.40 3.68
CA GLU A 132 37.05 -12.47 2.93
C GLU A 132 37.86 -11.23 2.51
N GLN A 133 37.71 -10.81 1.26
CA GLN A 133 38.30 -9.60 0.75
C GLN A 133 37.22 -8.53 0.63
N SER A 134 37.44 -7.37 1.23
CA SER A 134 36.57 -6.21 1.05
C SER A 134 36.72 -5.65 -0.37
N LEU A 135 35.61 -5.47 -1.06
CA LEU A 135 35.52 -4.83 -2.37
C LEU A 135 35.08 -3.35 -2.26
N GLY A 136 34.95 -2.84 -1.03
CA GLY A 136 34.49 -1.50 -0.73
C GLY A 136 33.05 -1.43 -0.28
N PHE A 137 32.48 -0.22 -0.25
CA PHE A 137 31.15 0.04 0.25
C PHE A 137 30.16 0.35 -0.87
N LYS A 138 28.96 -0.19 -0.77
CA LYS A 138 27.83 0.11 -1.64
C LYS A 138 26.72 0.76 -0.81
N LYS A 139 26.03 1.74 -1.40
CA LYS A 139 24.85 2.34 -0.78
C LYS A 139 23.77 1.29 -0.56
N ASN A 140 23.19 1.26 0.64
CA ASN A 140 22.08 0.36 0.96
C ASN A 140 20.86 0.67 0.06
N PRO A 141 20.32 -0.32 -0.67
CA PRO A 141 19.14 -0.15 -1.52
C PRO A 141 17.91 0.39 -0.78
N ALA A 142 17.77 0.05 0.50
CA ALA A 142 16.68 0.53 1.34
C ALA A 142 16.61 2.06 1.45
N VAL A 143 17.76 2.77 1.30
CA VAL A 143 17.79 4.24 1.27
C VAL A 143 17.08 4.79 0.04
N ALA A 144 17.20 4.13 -1.11
CA ALA A 144 16.48 4.51 -2.32
C ALA A 144 14.98 4.25 -2.15
N THR A 145 14.61 3.06 -1.68
CA THR A 145 13.21 2.68 -1.38
C THR A 145 12.55 3.66 -0.42
N MET A 146 13.25 4.07 0.64
CA MET A 146 12.76 5.05 1.61
C MET A 146 12.50 6.41 0.96
N LYS A 147 13.39 6.87 0.08
CA LYS A 147 13.22 8.12 -0.67
C LYS A 147 12.01 8.06 -1.61
N ASP A 148 11.87 6.97 -2.35
CA ASP A 148 10.78 6.79 -3.31
C ASP A 148 9.43 6.71 -2.59
N ALA A 149 9.35 5.94 -1.51
CA ALA A 149 8.18 5.86 -0.66
C ALA A 149 7.80 7.24 -0.08
N THR A 150 8.76 8.03 0.39
CA THR A 150 8.53 9.39 0.90
C THR A 150 7.96 10.31 -0.18
N THR A 151 8.48 10.22 -1.40
CA THR A 151 7.99 11.02 -2.54
C THR A 151 6.54 10.68 -2.86
N THR A 152 6.23 9.38 -2.94
CA THR A 152 4.87 8.90 -3.21
C THR A 152 3.91 9.28 -2.07
N LEU A 153 4.33 9.14 -0.81
CA LEU A 153 3.55 9.56 0.35
C LEU A 153 3.18 11.05 0.30
N ASN A 154 4.13 11.91 -0.04
CA ASN A 154 3.89 13.34 -0.16
C ASN A 154 2.90 13.67 -1.28
N GLN A 155 2.99 12.99 -2.43
CA GLN A 155 2.07 13.18 -3.55
C GLN A 155 0.64 12.77 -3.18
N ILE A 156 0.46 11.57 -2.59
CA ILE A 156 -0.86 11.09 -2.17
C ILE A 156 -1.40 11.94 -1.02
N ALA A 157 -0.55 12.33 -0.05
CA ALA A 157 -0.95 13.18 1.06
C ALA A 157 -1.48 14.54 0.61
N MET A 158 -0.92 15.12 -0.46
CA MET A 158 -1.43 16.35 -1.05
C MET A 158 -2.83 16.14 -1.64
N GLN A 159 -3.03 15.07 -2.40
CA GLN A 159 -4.32 14.74 -3.04
C GLN A 159 -5.42 14.48 -1.99
N LEU A 160 -5.10 13.78 -0.91
CA LEU A 160 -6.02 13.49 0.18
C LEU A 160 -6.23 14.68 1.14
N GLY A 161 -5.53 15.80 0.95
CA GLY A 161 -5.60 16.94 1.87
C GLY A 161 -5.00 16.68 3.25
N LEU A 162 -4.09 15.72 3.37
CA LEU A 162 -3.37 15.44 4.63
C LEU A 162 -2.29 16.49 4.91
N THR A 163 -1.84 17.22 3.89
CA THR A 163 -0.87 18.31 4.02
C THR A 163 -1.59 19.66 4.18
N PRO A 164 -0.95 20.69 4.82
CA PRO A 164 -1.53 22.03 4.90
C PRO A 164 -1.84 22.63 3.52
N LYS A 165 -0.93 22.44 2.55
CA LYS A 165 -1.12 22.91 1.17
C LYS A 165 -2.30 22.21 0.49
N GLY A 166 -2.38 20.88 0.56
CA GLY A 166 -3.50 20.13 -0.02
C GLY A 166 -4.85 20.52 0.59
N ARG A 167 -4.90 20.81 1.90
CA ARG A 167 -6.13 21.34 2.53
C ARG A 167 -6.54 22.70 1.98
N ALA A 168 -5.59 23.61 1.77
CA ALA A 168 -5.87 24.93 1.20
C ALA A 168 -6.37 24.80 -0.25
N GLU A 169 -5.75 23.97 -1.06
CA GLU A 169 -6.18 23.71 -2.45
C GLU A 169 -7.59 23.10 -2.53
N LEU A 170 -7.90 22.13 -1.68
CA LEU A 170 -9.25 21.55 -1.60
C LEU A 170 -10.31 22.56 -1.15
N LEU A 171 -9.95 23.55 -0.33
CA LEU A 171 -10.85 24.65 0.06
C LEU A 171 -11.12 25.61 -1.10
N THR A 172 -10.10 25.98 -1.87
CA THR A 172 -10.26 26.87 -3.04
C THR A 172 -11.11 26.23 -4.13
N ILE A 173 -10.95 24.93 -4.38
CA ILE A 173 -11.79 24.17 -5.34
C ILE A 173 -13.24 24.15 -4.86
N ALA A 174 -13.49 23.92 -3.58
CA ALA A 174 -14.83 23.93 -3.02
C ALA A 174 -15.52 25.30 -3.10
N ASP A 175 -14.79 26.39 -2.94
CA ASP A 175 -15.33 27.74 -3.10
C ASP A 175 -15.60 28.11 -4.57
N SER A 176 -14.75 27.67 -5.49
CA SER A 176 -14.97 27.89 -6.94
C SER A 176 -16.13 27.07 -7.51
N SER A 177 -16.54 25.99 -6.83
CA SER A 177 -17.71 25.18 -7.22
C SER A 177 -19.05 25.73 -6.72
N LYS A 178 -19.05 26.76 -5.85
CA LYS A 178 -20.29 27.46 -5.52
C LYS A 178 -20.73 28.26 -6.76
N PRO A 179 -22.00 28.11 -7.21
CA PRO A 179 -22.47 28.88 -8.35
C PRO A 179 -22.31 30.36 -8.00
N GLU A 180 -21.42 31.04 -8.73
CA GLU A 180 -21.38 32.51 -8.69
C GLU A 180 -22.77 32.99 -9.07
N LYS A 181 -23.35 33.88 -8.23
CA LYS A 181 -24.61 34.53 -8.57
C LYS A 181 -24.46 35.07 -9.99
N SER A 182 -25.37 34.64 -10.88
CA SER A 182 -25.34 35.06 -12.27
C SER A 182 -25.26 36.59 -12.29
N THR A 183 -24.44 37.16 -13.19
CA THR A 183 -24.33 38.63 -13.39
C THR A 183 -25.71 39.30 -13.53
N THR A 184 -26.68 38.56 -14.06
CA THR A 184 -28.08 38.97 -14.14
C THR A 184 -28.81 39.05 -12.81
N GLU A 185 -28.45 38.20 -11.84
CA GLU A 185 -29.02 38.24 -10.48
C GLU A 185 -28.40 39.33 -9.64
N MET A 186 -27.09 39.58 -9.76
CA MET A 186 -26.44 40.71 -9.13
C MET A 186 -26.94 42.04 -9.67
N MET A 187 -27.23 42.12 -10.98
CA MET A 187 -27.79 43.32 -11.62
C MET A 187 -29.26 43.56 -11.22
N LYS A 188 -30.03 42.50 -11.01
CA LYS A 188 -31.42 42.64 -10.47
C LYS A 188 -31.41 43.09 -9.01
N GLU A 189 -30.50 42.62 -8.18
CA GLU A 189 -30.36 42.99 -6.77
C GLU A 189 -29.92 44.47 -6.66
N PHE A 190 -29.06 44.92 -7.56
CA PHE A 190 -28.63 46.34 -7.63
C PHE A 190 -29.73 47.30 -8.12
N LEU A 191 -30.64 46.84 -9.03
CA LEU A 191 -31.71 47.67 -9.58
C LEU A 191 -32.99 47.64 -8.72
N SER A 192 -33.06 46.75 -7.72
CA SER A 192 -34.22 46.60 -6.82
C SER A 192 -34.04 47.29 -5.46
N GLY A 193 -32.89 47.89 -5.18
CA GLY A 193 -32.62 48.69 -3.99
C GLY A 193 -32.72 50.17 -4.33
#